data_efa803acef69d7356c87a0a51043fd69
#
_entry.id   efa803acef69d7356c87a0a51043fd69
#
_cell.length_a   1.000
_cell.length_b   1.000
_cell.length_c   1.000
_cell.angle_alpha   90.00
_cell.angle_beta   90.00
_cell.angle_gamma   90.00
#
_symmetry.space_group_name_H-M   'P 1'
#
loop_
_entity.id
_entity.type
_entity.pdbx_description
1 polymer ?
#
loop_
_entity_poly.entity_id
_entity_poly.type
_entity_poly.pdbx_seq_one_letter_code
_entity_poly.pdbx_strand_id
1 'polypeptide(L)'
;MRFWLIVLFVVFGLIPCLASYVWTVKTSEQRAISVRTAEIQNQCTILSNQLNSYQYLTNPSSEVIDANLTQLTNIYNGRVMIINQNLDVIKDTYGLDEGKTMVSENVIRCLRQGKSTSYYDKKNRYVEVTAPVISEEKAVTGVMLASVSMDTVLDGIRMLRAQGGAVLIVVFLVVLSLGILVAGWFVRPLGRITASI
;
A
#
# COMPACT_ATOMS: atom_id res chain seq x y z
N MET A 1 24.94 -40.72 -8.67
CA MET A 1 23.48 -40.91 -8.58
C MET A 1 22.84 -40.26 -7.34
N ARG A 2 23.32 -40.52 -6.09
CA ARG A 2 22.73 -39.94 -4.86
C ARG A 2 22.66 -38.42 -4.86
N PHE A 3 23.75 -37.75 -5.23
CA PHE A 3 23.83 -36.30 -5.26
C PHE A 3 22.81 -35.68 -6.26
N TRP A 4 22.67 -36.24 -7.46
CA TRP A 4 21.71 -35.78 -8.46
C TRP A 4 20.25 -35.93 -8.01
N LEU A 5 19.92 -36.98 -7.30
CA LEU A 5 18.59 -37.23 -6.76
C LEU A 5 18.23 -36.23 -5.65
N ILE A 6 19.18 -35.92 -4.76
CA ILE A 6 19.00 -34.87 -3.73
C ILE A 6 18.79 -33.50 -4.38
N VAL A 7 19.64 -33.15 -5.35
CA VAL A 7 19.52 -31.87 -6.09
C VAL A 7 18.17 -31.75 -6.77
N LEU A 8 17.71 -32.79 -7.45
CA LEU A 8 16.42 -32.80 -8.13
C LEU A 8 15.27 -32.64 -7.15
N PHE A 9 15.32 -33.32 -6.01
CA PHE A 9 14.30 -33.21 -4.94
C PHE A 9 14.26 -31.81 -4.32
N VAL A 10 15.43 -31.22 -4.06
CA VAL A 10 15.54 -29.84 -3.54
C VAL A 10 15.03 -28.82 -4.55
N VAL A 11 15.39 -28.97 -5.82
CA VAL A 11 14.95 -28.06 -6.89
C VAL A 11 13.43 -28.10 -7.04
N PHE A 12 12.82 -29.29 -7.16
CA PHE A 12 11.38 -29.44 -7.28
C PHE A 12 10.60 -28.99 -6.04
N GLY A 13 11.16 -29.11 -4.84
CA GLY A 13 10.53 -28.63 -3.61
C GLY A 13 10.65 -27.12 -3.39
N LEU A 14 11.83 -26.54 -3.71
CA LEU A 14 12.11 -25.14 -3.44
C LEU A 14 11.55 -24.15 -4.47
N ILE A 15 11.58 -24.48 -5.76
CA ILE A 15 11.13 -23.57 -6.82
C ILE A 15 9.68 -23.13 -6.60
N PRO A 16 8.69 -24.01 -6.40
CA PRO A 16 7.30 -23.60 -6.17
C PRO A 16 7.15 -22.82 -4.87
N CYS A 17 7.89 -23.14 -3.80
CA CYS A 17 7.84 -22.38 -2.55
C CYS A 17 8.38 -20.96 -2.72
N LEU A 18 9.51 -20.80 -3.41
CA LEU A 18 10.07 -19.47 -3.71
C LEU A 18 9.15 -18.65 -4.61
N ALA A 19 8.62 -19.26 -5.66
CA ALA A 19 7.68 -18.58 -6.57
C ALA A 19 6.42 -18.12 -5.83
N SER A 20 5.83 -18.99 -5.00
CA SER A 20 4.67 -18.67 -4.19
C SER A 20 4.96 -17.55 -3.17
N TYR A 21 6.12 -17.60 -2.52
CA TYR A 21 6.54 -16.55 -1.57
C TYR A 21 6.67 -15.19 -2.25
N VAL A 22 7.43 -15.11 -3.36
CA VAL A 22 7.62 -13.85 -4.10
C VAL A 22 6.29 -13.29 -4.59
N TRP A 23 5.43 -14.15 -5.13
CA TRP A 23 4.09 -13.79 -5.57
C TRP A 23 3.24 -13.24 -4.42
N THR A 24 3.18 -13.94 -3.29
CA THR A 24 2.41 -13.55 -2.11
C THR A 24 2.86 -12.19 -1.57
N VAL A 25 4.18 -11.98 -1.39
CA VAL A 25 4.71 -10.69 -0.90
C VAL A 25 4.36 -9.54 -1.84
N LYS A 26 4.58 -9.72 -3.15
CA LYS A 26 4.28 -8.68 -4.15
C LYS A 26 2.79 -8.34 -4.21
N THR A 27 1.94 -9.35 -4.20
CA THR A 27 0.48 -9.17 -4.22
C THR A 27 -0.03 -8.52 -2.94
N SER A 28 0.52 -8.90 -1.77
CA SER A 28 0.18 -8.31 -0.48
C SER A 28 0.56 -6.82 -0.40
N GLU A 29 1.74 -6.45 -0.92
CA GLU A 29 2.17 -5.04 -0.99
C GLU A 29 1.20 -4.21 -1.85
N GLN A 30 0.90 -4.66 -3.06
CA GLN A 30 -0.02 -3.97 -3.96
C GLN A 30 -1.42 -3.84 -3.35
N ARG A 31 -1.93 -4.93 -2.76
CA ARG A 31 -3.24 -4.94 -2.12
C ARG A 31 -3.30 -4.00 -0.91
N ALA A 32 -2.27 -4.02 -0.06
CA ALA A 32 -2.23 -3.17 1.12
C ALA A 32 -2.22 -1.66 0.75
N ILE A 33 -1.43 -1.26 -0.26
CA ILE A 33 -1.41 0.11 -0.78
C ILE A 33 -2.79 0.47 -1.38
N SER A 34 -3.38 -0.41 -2.19
CA SER A 34 -4.68 -0.16 -2.81
C SER A 34 -5.81 -0.02 -1.79
N VAL A 35 -5.86 -0.90 -0.78
CA VAL A 35 -6.87 -0.83 0.29
C VAL A 35 -6.71 0.46 1.08
N ARG A 36 -5.49 0.81 1.48
CA ARG A 36 -5.23 2.04 2.22
C ARG A 36 -5.58 3.29 1.42
N THR A 37 -5.25 3.30 0.13
CA THR A 37 -5.61 4.39 -0.77
C THR A 37 -7.12 4.56 -0.90
N ALA A 38 -7.85 3.46 -1.07
CA ALA A 38 -9.31 3.48 -1.16
C ALA A 38 -9.96 3.96 0.14
N GLU A 39 -9.42 3.57 1.29
CA GLU A 39 -9.88 4.03 2.60
C GLU A 39 -9.72 5.54 2.76
N ILE A 40 -8.53 6.08 2.44
CA ILE A 40 -8.26 7.51 2.48
C ILE A 40 -9.20 8.26 1.51
N GLN A 41 -9.36 7.74 0.30
CA GLN A 41 -10.25 8.34 -0.70
C GLN A 41 -11.70 8.41 -0.23
N ASN A 42 -12.19 7.36 0.43
CA ASN A 42 -13.52 7.36 1.04
C ASN A 42 -13.65 8.41 2.14
N GLN A 43 -12.68 8.51 3.04
CA GLN A 43 -12.67 9.50 4.11
C GLN A 43 -12.61 10.92 3.55
N CYS A 44 -11.77 11.18 2.56
CA CYS A 44 -11.70 12.45 1.88
C CYS A 44 -13.04 12.82 1.19
N THR A 45 -13.72 11.85 0.60
CA THR A 45 -15.03 12.07 -0.04
C THR A 45 -16.11 12.41 1.00
N ILE A 46 -16.13 11.71 2.13
CA ILE A 46 -17.07 12.02 3.21
C ILE A 46 -16.83 13.44 3.74
N LEU A 47 -15.57 13.78 3.99
CA LEU A 47 -15.24 15.08 4.53
C LEU A 47 -15.43 16.20 3.52
N SER A 48 -15.17 15.98 2.21
CA SER A 48 -15.45 16.97 1.16
C SER A 48 -16.95 17.31 1.04
N ASN A 49 -17.82 16.33 1.26
CA ASN A 49 -19.27 16.58 1.33
C ASN A 49 -19.64 17.42 2.56
N GLN A 50 -18.99 17.18 3.72
CA GLN A 50 -19.20 18.00 4.91
C GLN A 50 -18.71 19.42 4.70
N LEU A 51 -17.56 19.64 4.03
CA LEU A 51 -17.06 20.98 3.70
C LEU A 51 -18.10 21.81 2.95
N ASN A 52 -18.81 21.19 2.02
CA ASN A 52 -19.90 21.86 1.30
C ASN A 52 -21.07 22.18 2.23
N SER A 53 -21.55 21.24 3.04
CA SER A 53 -22.67 21.42 3.96
C SER A 53 -22.44 22.54 4.99
N TYR A 54 -21.19 22.73 5.42
CA TYR A 54 -20.80 23.82 6.33
C TYR A 54 -20.37 25.11 5.62
N GLN A 55 -20.44 25.17 4.30
CA GLN A 55 -19.95 26.30 3.48
C GLN A 55 -18.53 26.73 3.85
N TYR A 56 -17.68 25.76 4.19
CA TYR A 56 -16.35 25.99 4.75
C TYR A 56 -15.41 26.74 3.81
N LEU A 57 -15.60 26.63 2.48
CA LEU A 57 -14.80 27.35 1.50
C LEU A 57 -15.03 28.87 1.51
N THR A 58 -16.20 29.31 1.96
CA THR A 58 -16.55 30.75 2.07
C THR A 58 -16.32 31.29 3.48
N ASN A 59 -16.48 30.45 4.50
CA ASN A 59 -16.25 30.81 5.89
C ASN A 59 -15.51 29.66 6.63
N PRO A 60 -14.16 29.65 6.63
CA PRO A 60 -13.36 28.58 7.20
C PRO A 60 -13.25 28.68 8.73
N SER A 61 -14.39 28.67 9.44
CA SER A 61 -14.45 28.83 10.91
C SER A 61 -15.24 27.73 11.63
N SER A 62 -15.34 26.54 11.03
CA SER A 62 -16.07 25.43 11.63
C SER A 62 -15.14 24.54 12.49
N GLU A 63 -15.30 24.58 13.81
CA GLU A 63 -14.56 23.72 14.75
C GLU A 63 -14.76 22.23 14.45
N VAL A 64 -15.94 21.83 13.97
CA VAL A 64 -16.25 20.45 13.61
C VAL A 64 -15.39 20.00 12.43
N ILE A 65 -15.27 20.84 11.42
CA ILE A 65 -14.44 20.54 10.24
C ILE A 65 -12.96 20.51 10.63
N ASP A 66 -12.50 21.48 11.41
CA ASP A 66 -11.11 21.53 11.86
C ASP A 66 -10.74 20.31 12.72
N ALA A 67 -11.64 19.85 13.59
CA ALA A 67 -11.47 18.62 14.36
C ALA A 67 -11.38 17.38 13.45
N ASN A 68 -12.26 17.27 12.44
CA ASN A 68 -12.27 16.16 11.50
C ASN A 68 -11.00 16.15 10.61
N LEU A 69 -10.53 17.31 10.16
CA LEU A 69 -9.27 17.46 9.42
C LEU A 69 -8.08 17.01 10.29
N THR A 70 -8.03 17.45 11.53
CA THR A 70 -7.00 17.08 12.49
C THR A 70 -7.03 15.58 12.78
N GLN A 71 -8.21 15.01 12.96
CA GLN A 71 -8.38 13.58 13.17
C GLN A 71 -7.87 12.77 11.97
N LEU A 72 -8.22 13.16 10.75
CA LEU A 72 -7.76 12.51 9.54
C LEU A 72 -6.23 12.58 9.42
N THR A 73 -5.64 13.74 9.67
CA THR A 73 -4.19 13.95 9.69
C THR A 73 -3.49 13.02 10.67
N ASN A 74 -4.03 12.88 11.90
CA ASN A 74 -3.44 12.05 12.97
C ASN A 74 -3.57 10.54 12.67
N ILE A 75 -4.75 10.08 12.20
CA ILE A 75 -5.00 8.66 11.92
C ILE A 75 -4.13 8.17 10.77
N TYR A 76 -3.96 9.00 9.75
CA TYR A 76 -3.28 8.59 8.52
C TYR A 76 -1.83 9.06 8.44
N ASN A 77 -1.35 9.82 9.44
CA ASN A 77 -0.02 10.44 9.43
C ASN A 77 0.23 11.19 8.13
N GLY A 78 -0.65 12.13 7.83
CA GLY A 78 -0.68 12.83 6.56
C GLY A 78 -0.96 14.32 6.72
N ARG A 79 -0.92 15.03 5.61
CA ARG A 79 -1.25 16.46 5.49
C ARG A 79 -2.50 16.60 4.65
N VAL A 80 -3.42 17.45 5.06
CA VAL A 80 -4.64 17.75 4.32
C VAL A 80 -4.70 19.22 4.03
N MET A 81 -5.00 19.54 2.77
CA MET A 81 -5.19 20.90 2.30
C MET A 81 -6.57 21.05 1.63
N ILE A 82 -7.22 22.16 1.85
CA ILE A 82 -8.47 22.56 1.20
C ILE A 82 -8.15 23.71 0.28
N ILE A 83 -8.46 23.54 -1.00
CA ILE A 83 -8.09 24.45 -2.07
C ILE A 83 -9.37 24.91 -2.79
N ASN A 84 -9.52 26.20 -3.04
CA ASN A 84 -10.65 26.76 -3.74
C ASN A 84 -10.52 26.65 -5.27
N GLN A 85 -11.52 27.15 -6.02
CA GLN A 85 -11.49 27.16 -7.49
C GLN A 85 -10.36 28.01 -8.09
N ASN A 86 -9.87 29.01 -7.34
CA ASN A 86 -8.79 29.88 -7.76
C ASN A 86 -7.40 29.27 -7.48
N LEU A 87 -7.34 28.04 -6.99
CA LEU A 87 -6.14 27.35 -6.54
C LEU A 87 -5.51 27.91 -5.26
N ASP A 88 -6.25 28.72 -4.48
CA ASP A 88 -5.75 29.22 -3.21
C ASP A 88 -6.01 28.21 -2.11
N VAL A 89 -5.02 27.99 -1.26
CA VAL A 89 -5.10 27.10 -0.09
C VAL A 89 -5.88 27.83 1.01
N ILE A 90 -7.09 27.39 1.27
CA ILE A 90 -7.98 27.94 2.29
C ILE A 90 -7.60 27.41 3.66
N LYS A 91 -7.24 26.12 3.72
CA LYS A 91 -6.82 25.44 4.96
C LYS A 91 -5.70 24.45 4.69
N ASP A 92 -4.76 24.40 5.61
CA ASP A 92 -3.64 23.45 5.60
C ASP A 92 -3.43 22.93 7.02
N THR A 93 -3.56 21.63 7.23
CA THR A 93 -3.39 21.02 8.56
C THR A 93 -2.00 21.19 9.14
N TYR A 94 -1.01 21.51 8.32
CA TYR A 94 0.35 21.83 8.76
C TYR A 94 0.60 23.33 8.90
N GLY A 95 -0.34 24.18 8.42
CA GLY A 95 -0.24 25.64 8.50
C GLY A 95 0.87 26.26 7.66
N LEU A 96 1.45 25.51 6.70
CA LEU A 96 2.62 25.98 5.95
C LEU A 96 2.28 26.79 4.70
N ASP A 97 1.14 26.48 4.08
CA ASP A 97 0.78 27.03 2.78
C ASP A 97 -0.61 27.71 2.75
N GLU A 98 -1.23 27.97 3.91
CA GLU A 98 -2.48 28.76 3.97
C GLU A 98 -2.32 30.12 3.31
N GLY A 99 -3.28 30.50 2.45
CA GLY A 99 -3.28 31.75 1.70
C GLY A 99 -2.35 31.77 0.49
N LYS A 100 -1.60 30.70 0.20
CA LYS A 100 -0.78 30.59 -1.00
C LYS A 100 -1.53 29.93 -2.15
N THR A 101 -1.13 30.23 -3.38
CA THR A 101 -1.66 29.57 -4.57
C THR A 101 -0.93 28.25 -4.79
N MET A 102 -1.66 27.13 -4.90
CA MET A 102 -1.12 25.81 -5.14
C MET A 102 -1.44 25.29 -6.53
N VAL A 103 -0.43 25.22 -7.38
CA VAL A 103 -0.55 24.68 -8.74
C VAL A 103 -0.10 23.22 -8.74
N SER A 104 -1.05 22.29 -8.74
CA SER A 104 -0.81 20.85 -8.84
C SER A 104 -1.62 20.26 -9.99
N GLU A 105 -1.01 19.39 -10.79
CA GLU A 105 -1.71 18.70 -11.88
C GLU A 105 -2.91 17.90 -11.39
N ASN A 106 -2.79 17.23 -10.26
CA ASN A 106 -3.86 16.42 -9.67
C ASN A 106 -5.03 17.29 -9.18
N VAL A 107 -4.74 18.45 -8.59
CA VAL A 107 -5.75 19.43 -8.15
C VAL A 107 -6.50 19.99 -9.36
N ILE A 108 -5.78 20.45 -10.39
CA ILE A 108 -6.39 20.99 -11.60
C ILE A 108 -7.26 19.95 -12.31
N ARG A 109 -6.78 18.71 -12.39
CA ARG A 109 -7.53 17.59 -12.97
C ARG A 109 -8.81 17.32 -12.19
N CYS A 110 -8.74 17.31 -10.86
CA CYS A 110 -9.89 17.10 -9.99
C CYS A 110 -10.92 18.24 -10.14
N LEU A 111 -10.50 19.50 -10.17
CA LEU A 111 -11.37 20.66 -10.42
C LEU A 111 -12.11 20.57 -11.76
N ARG A 112 -11.40 20.18 -12.81
CA ARG A 112 -11.98 20.09 -14.17
C ARG A 112 -12.91 18.89 -14.35
N GLN A 113 -12.57 17.75 -13.78
CA GLN A 113 -13.31 16.50 -14.02
C GLN A 113 -14.38 16.22 -12.96
N GLY A 114 -14.31 16.87 -11.80
CA GLY A 114 -15.21 16.61 -10.67
C GLY A 114 -15.11 15.19 -10.13
N LYS A 115 -13.95 14.55 -10.28
CA LYS A 115 -13.71 13.16 -9.86
C LYS A 115 -12.50 13.08 -8.93
N SER A 116 -12.64 12.27 -7.89
CA SER A 116 -11.53 11.93 -7.01
C SER A 116 -10.44 11.19 -7.78
N THR A 117 -9.18 11.56 -7.54
CA THR A 117 -8.01 10.88 -8.10
C THR A 117 -7.06 10.48 -6.98
N SER A 118 -6.24 9.48 -7.24
CA SER A 118 -5.18 9.07 -6.33
C SER A 118 -3.91 8.81 -7.10
N TYR A 119 -2.79 9.19 -6.50
CA TYR A 119 -1.45 8.99 -7.04
C TYR A 119 -0.53 8.46 -5.95
N TYR A 120 0.15 7.33 -6.21
CA TYR A 120 1.14 6.77 -5.29
C TYR A 120 2.56 7.13 -5.74
N ASP A 121 3.25 7.93 -4.95
CA ASP A 121 4.68 8.19 -5.12
C ASP A 121 5.49 7.10 -4.41
N LYS A 122 5.98 6.16 -5.21
CA LYS A 122 6.79 5.05 -4.71
C LYS A 122 8.15 5.50 -4.16
N LYS A 123 8.70 6.59 -4.68
CA LYS A 123 10.02 7.11 -4.27
C LYS A 123 9.96 7.72 -2.88
N ASN A 124 8.95 8.53 -2.64
CA ASN A 124 8.77 9.24 -1.38
C ASN A 124 7.80 8.53 -0.43
N ARG A 125 7.23 7.39 -0.83
CA ARG A 125 6.34 6.51 -0.04
C ARG A 125 5.11 7.22 0.50
N TYR A 126 4.48 8.08 -0.28
CA TYR A 126 3.23 8.68 0.08
C TYR A 126 2.18 8.48 -1.01
N VAL A 127 0.93 8.53 -0.60
CA VAL A 127 -0.22 8.59 -1.51
C VAL A 127 -0.79 9.99 -1.44
N GLU A 128 -1.02 10.57 -2.60
CA GLU A 128 -1.76 11.81 -2.78
C GLU A 128 -3.17 11.47 -3.27
N VAL A 129 -4.17 11.95 -2.56
CA VAL A 129 -5.58 11.76 -2.90
C VAL A 129 -6.22 13.12 -3.05
N THR A 130 -6.96 13.31 -4.15
CA THR A 130 -7.79 14.50 -4.35
C THR A 130 -9.26 14.10 -4.33
N ALA A 131 -10.09 14.89 -3.63
CA ALA A 131 -11.53 14.75 -3.62
C ALA A 131 -12.18 16.10 -3.95
N PRO A 132 -13.12 16.17 -4.93
CA PRO A 132 -13.79 17.41 -5.27
C PRO A 132 -14.78 17.81 -4.16
N VAL A 133 -14.84 19.08 -3.85
CA VAL A 133 -15.92 19.68 -3.05
C VAL A 133 -16.99 20.14 -4.02
N ILE A 134 -18.18 19.53 -3.95
CA ILE A 134 -19.26 19.71 -4.91
C ILE A 134 -20.42 20.44 -4.23
N SER A 135 -20.85 21.55 -4.80
CA SER A 135 -22.03 22.30 -4.32
C SER A 135 -23.35 21.55 -4.58
N GLU A 136 -24.43 22.01 -3.99
CA GLU A 136 -25.80 21.50 -4.26
C GLU A 136 -26.19 21.62 -5.74
N GLU A 137 -25.65 22.60 -6.43
CA GLU A 137 -25.83 22.83 -7.88
C GLU A 137 -24.95 21.92 -8.75
N LYS A 138 -24.25 20.94 -8.15
CA LYS A 138 -23.30 20.01 -8.81
C LYS A 138 -22.07 20.70 -9.43
N ALA A 139 -21.77 21.93 -9.05
CA ALA A 139 -20.55 22.61 -9.44
C ALA A 139 -19.40 22.25 -8.49
N VAL A 140 -18.20 22.06 -9.03
CA VAL A 140 -16.99 21.84 -8.21
C VAL A 140 -16.54 23.20 -7.65
N THR A 141 -16.63 23.39 -6.35
CA THR A 141 -16.29 24.65 -5.66
C THR A 141 -14.86 24.66 -5.10
N GLY A 142 -14.25 23.49 -4.99
CA GLY A 142 -12.89 23.34 -4.50
C GLY A 142 -12.42 21.89 -4.55
N VAL A 143 -11.24 21.66 -4.01
CA VAL A 143 -10.62 20.34 -3.91
C VAL A 143 -10.03 20.17 -2.52
N MET A 144 -10.28 19.01 -1.94
CA MET A 144 -9.55 18.51 -0.79
C MET A 144 -8.38 17.66 -1.29
N LEU A 145 -7.16 18.00 -0.90
CA LEU A 145 -5.93 17.30 -1.21
C LEU A 145 -5.38 16.68 0.07
N ALA A 146 -5.24 15.37 0.10
CA ALA A 146 -4.63 14.64 1.22
C ALA A 146 -3.34 13.95 0.75
N SER A 147 -2.24 14.23 1.43
CA SER A 147 -0.93 13.57 1.22
C SER A 147 -0.62 12.72 2.44
N VAL A 148 -0.61 11.41 2.30
CA VAL A 148 -0.55 10.45 3.41
C VAL A 148 0.65 9.53 3.27
N SER A 149 1.43 9.37 4.37
CA SER A 149 2.55 8.43 4.41
C SER A 149 2.07 6.97 4.34
N MET A 150 2.82 6.17 3.56
CA MET A 150 2.65 4.72 3.45
C MET A 150 3.67 3.94 4.29
N ASP A 151 4.47 4.61 5.13
CA ASP A 151 5.53 3.94 5.88
C ASP A 151 5.01 2.83 6.79
N THR A 152 3.94 3.07 7.53
CA THR A 152 3.31 2.04 8.39
C THR A 152 2.86 0.80 7.61
N VAL A 153 2.31 1.00 6.41
CA VAL A 153 1.88 -0.09 5.52
C VAL A 153 3.09 -0.87 5.02
N LEU A 154 4.13 -0.16 4.59
CA LEU A 154 5.35 -0.76 4.06
C LEU A 154 6.17 -1.47 5.14
N ASP A 155 6.17 -0.96 6.37
CA ASP A 155 6.83 -1.63 7.51
C ASP A 155 6.11 -2.94 7.87
N GLY A 156 4.78 -2.98 7.81
CA GLY A 156 4.02 -4.23 7.93
C GLY A 156 4.41 -5.26 6.86
N ILE A 157 4.61 -4.82 5.62
CA ILE A 157 5.07 -5.70 4.52
C ILE A 157 6.52 -6.16 4.74
N ARG A 158 7.41 -5.31 5.29
CA ARG A 158 8.78 -5.74 5.66
C ARG A 158 8.75 -6.85 6.70
N MET A 159 7.91 -6.72 7.71
CA MET A 159 7.73 -7.75 8.74
C MET A 159 7.23 -9.06 8.12
N LEU A 160 6.26 -8.99 7.22
CA LEU A 160 5.77 -10.15 6.47
C LEU A 160 6.88 -10.82 5.64
N ARG A 161 7.73 -10.02 5.00
CA ARG A 161 8.91 -10.53 4.26
C ARG A 161 9.88 -11.28 5.17
N ALA A 162 10.19 -10.71 6.34
CA ALA A 162 11.10 -11.33 7.29
C ALA A 162 10.55 -12.66 7.82
N GLN A 163 9.28 -12.70 8.20
CA GLN A 163 8.60 -13.92 8.67
C GLN A 163 8.54 -15.00 7.58
N GLY A 164 8.14 -14.61 6.35
CA GLY A 164 8.10 -15.53 5.22
C GLY A 164 9.49 -16.06 4.82
N GLY A 165 10.53 -15.25 4.95
CA GLY A 165 11.93 -15.67 4.77
C GLY A 165 12.35 -16.72 5.78
N ALA A 166 11.98 -16.55 7.05
CA ALA A 166 12.26 -17.55 8.10
C ALA A 166 11.54 -18.89 7.80
N VAL A 167 10.28 -18.84 7.38
CA VAL A 167 9.54 -20.04 6.97
C VAL A 167 10.22 -20.75 5.79
N LEU A 168 10.71 -20.01 4.79
CA LEU A 168 11.44 -20.60 3.67
C LEU A 168 12.71 -21.34 4.11
N ILE A 169 13.45 -20.81 5.10
CA ILE A 169 14.63 -21.48 5.65
C ILE A 169 14.23 -22.81 6.31
N VAL A 170 13.15 -22.82 7.09
CA VAL A 170 12.64 -24.04 7.72
C VAL A 170 12.22 -25.06 6.67
N VAL A 171 11.46 -24.65 5.66
CA VAL A 171 11.04 -25.51 4.55
C VAL A 171 12.25 -26.09 3.82
N PHE A 172 13.28 -25.26 3.56
CA PHE A 172 14.52 -25.71 2.94
C PHE A 172 15.19 -26.82 3.75
N LEU A 173 15.34 -26.66 5.07
CA LEU A 173 15.94 -27.65 5.95
C LEU A 173 15.13 -28.97 5.98
N VAL A 174 13.80 -28.87 5.99
CA VAL A 174 12.91 -30.04 5.93
C VAL A 174 13.05 -30.79 4.60
N VAL A 175 12.99 -30.06 3.47
CA VAL A 175 13.16 -30.67 2.14
C VAL A 175 14.53 -31.32 1.98
N LEU A 176 15.58 -30.67 2.48
CA LEU A 176 16.93 -31.20 2.43
C LEU A 176 17.08 -32.48 3.29
N SER A 177 16.52 -32.49 4.51
CA SER A 177 16.53 -33.66 5.39
C SER A 177 15.78 -34.85 4.78
N LEU A 178 14.60 -34.61 4.22
CA LEU A 178 13.80 -35.61 3.51
C LEU A 178 14.54 -36.14 2.27
N GLY A 179 15.18 -35.27 1.51
CA GLY A 179 15.97 -35.62 0.34
C GLY A 179 17.14 -36.57 0.70
N ILE A 180 17.82 -36.29 1.82
CA ILE A 180 18.89 -37.16 2.33
C ILE A 180 18.37 -38.54 2.78
N LEU A 181 17.22 -38.55 3.50
CA LEU A 181 16.59 -39.80 3.96
C LEU A 181 16.15 -40.67 2.77
N VAL A 182 15.45 -40.07 1.80
CA VAL A 182 14.99 -40.80 0.59
C VAL A 182 16.17 -41.31 -0.23
N ALA A 183 17.20 -40.50 -0.46
CA ALA A 183 18.39 -40.91 -1.16
C ALA A 183 19.14 -42.06 -0.43
N GLY A 184 19.15 -42.03 0.92
CA GLY A 184 19.72 -43.12 1.75
C GLY A 184 18.93 -44.43 1.65
N TRP A 185 17.59 -44.31 1.64
CA TRP A 185 16.69 -45.48 1.64
C TRP A 185 16.63 -46.15 0.26
N PHE A 186 16.59 -45.41 -0.83
CA PHE A 186 16.51 -45.95 -2.19
C PHE A 186 17.87 -46.48 -2.72
N VAL A 187 18.97 -45.89 -2.34
CA VAL A 187 20.29 -46.26 -2.93
C VAL A 187 20.99 -47.37 -2.13
N ARG A 188 20.62 -47.63 -0.85
CA ARG A 188 21.17 -48.77 -0.08
C ARG A 188 20.86 -50.16 -0.65
N PRO A 189 19.60 -50.45 -1.09
CA PRO A 189 19.30 -51.77 -1.65
C PRO A 189 19.91 -52.00 -3.04
N LEU A 190 20.06 -50.95 -3.87
CA LEU A 190 20.61 -51.08 -5.24
C LEU A 190 22.10 -51.40 -5.24
N GLY A 191 22.87 -50.94 -4.26
CA GLY A 191 24.31 -51.29 -4.11
C GLY A 191 24.56 -52.71 -3.68
N ARG A 192 23.57 -53.41 -3.11
CA ARG A 192 23.73 -54.85 -2.75
C ARG A 192 23.48 -55.81 -3.93
N ILE A 193 22.71 -55.35 -4.92
CA ILE A 193 22.40 -56.17 -6.12
C ILE A 193 23.56 -56.15 -7.12
N THR A 194 24.32 -55.06 -7.19
CA THR A 194 25.48 -54.93 -8.10
C THR A 194 26.76 -55.59 -7.58
N ALA A 195 26.81 -56.04 -6.32
CA ALA A 195 27.96 -56.75 -5.75
C ALA A 195 27.81 -58.29 -5.83
N SER A 196 26.77 -58.80 -6.46
CA SER A 196 26.47 -60.23 -6.60
C SER A 196 26.56 -60.73 -8.05
N ILE A 197 27.12 -59.92 -8.94
CA ILE A 197 27.49 -60.28 -10.31
C ILE A 197 29.02 -60.07 -10.46
#